data_fefc9555881adaaa3ebb9f3a158b1aca
#
_entry.id   fefc9555881adaaa3ebb9f3a158b1aca
#
_cell.length_a   1.000
_cell.length_b   1.000
_cell.length_c   1.000
_cell.angle_alpha   90.00
_cell.angle_beta   90.00
_cell.angle_gamma   90.00
#
_symmetry.space_group_name_H-M   'P 1'
#
loop_
_entity.id
_entity.type
_entity.pdbx_description
1 polymer ?
#
loop_
_entity_poly.entity_id
_entity_poly.type
_entity_poly.pdbx_seq_one_letter_code
_entity_poly.pdbx_strand_id
1 'polypeptide(L)'
;LADEFVGKKVGDLVKVENAGGIQIFKVTRADKPAKYALLGTVNVSIEPSSATRRNVHNVASIFSVDGKGSIDNFNTAATAAAVTPRVARVMQGDRTVSGLLDSREVARWTHGAEVGDLSEIFNLGNAYVVAMVTEEDNSEFVPVAEKQYEISRVLARDKKFEILKSKLAGATIEEIASANGVE
;
A
#
# COMPACT_ATOMS: atom_id res chain seq x y z
N LEU A 1 19.18 -36.37 9.20
CA LEU A 1 19.98 -35.47 10.04
C LEU A 1 19.17 -34.92 11.23
N ALA A 2 17.99 -34.36 11.00
CA ALA A 2 17.15 -33.78 12.08
C ALA A 2 16.73 -34.85 13.10
N ASP A 3 16.43 -36.05 12.68
CA ASP A 3 15.96 -37.16 13.53
C ASP A 3 17.00 -37.60 14.56
N GLU A 4 18.28 -37.45 14.27
CA GLU A 4 19.38 -37.80 15.15
C GLU A 4 19.52 -36.88 16.36
N PHE A 5 18.94 -35.69 16.29
CA PHE A 5 18.95 -34.71 17.36
C PHE A 5 17.69 -34.70 18.24
N VAL A 6 16.66 -35.46 17.82
CA VAL A 6 15.41 -35.54 18.58
C VAL A 6 15.66 -36.17 19.96
N GLY A 7 15.24 -35.52 21.01
CA GLY A 7 15.38 -35.99 22.40
C GLY A 7 16.76 -35.78 23.04
N LYS A 8 17.70 -35.19 22.32
CA LYS A 8 19.04 -34.86 22.88
C LYS A 8 18.98 -33.66 23.79
N LYS A 9 19.88 -33.64 24.78
CA LYS A 9 19.97 -32.54 25.78
C LYS A 9 21.21 -31.68 25.49
N VAL A 10 21.20 -30.47 26.04
CA VAL A 10 22.37 -29.59 25.99
C VAL A 10 23.58 -30.29 26.59
N GLY A 11 24.68 -30.35 25.86
CA GLY A 11 25.91 -31.04 26.22
C GLY A 11 26.10 -32.37 25.52
N ASP A 12 25.04 -33.00 24.99
CA ASP A 12 25.15 -34.30 24.30
C ASP A 12 25.96 -34.16 23.03
N LEU A 13 26.72 -35.27 22.74
CA LEU A 13 27.45 -35.42 21.49
C LEU A 13 26.65 -36.35 20.55
N VAL A 14 26.41 -35.88 19.35
CA VAL A 14 25.71 -36.65 18.30
C VAL A 14 26.70 -36.93 17.17
N LYS A 15 26.89 -38.22 16.88
CA LYS A 15 27.66 -38.64 15.72
C LYS A 15 26.70 -38.81 14.53
N VAL A 16 26.99 -38.12 13.45
CA VAL A 16 26.29 -38.30 12.16
C VAL A 16 27.27 -38.81 11.13
N GLU A 17 26.88 -39.88 10.46
CA GLU A 17 27.67 -40.52 9.40
C GLU A 17 26.93 -40.36 8.07
N ASN A 18 27.58 -39.75 7.10
CA ASN A 18 27.04 -39.55 5.78
C ASN A 18 28.11 -39.77 4.70
N ALA A 19 27.75 -39.64 3.43
CA ALA A 19 28.67 -39.81 2.30
C ALA A 19 29.90 -38.88 2.35
N GLY A 20 29.89 -37.82 3.12
CA GLY A 20 31.01 -36.89 3.32
C GLY A 20 31.89 -37.21 4.53
N GLY A 21 31.59 -38.32 5.25
CA GLY A 21 32.37 -38.77 6.41
C GLY A 21 31.62 -38.74 7.74
N ILE A 22 32.35 -38.80 8.82
CA ILE A 22 31.84 -38.79 10.19
C ILE A 22 31.92 -37.37 10.74
N GLN A 23 30.77 -36.84 11.18
CA GLN A 23 30.67 -35.55 11.84
C GLN A 23 30.20 -35.71 13.27
N ILE A 24 30.82 -34.97 14.19
CA ILE A 24 30.44 -34.97 15.61
C ILE A 24 29.90 -33.59 15.95
N PHE A 25 28.69 -33.56 16.40
CA PHE A 25 28.00 -32.33 16.81
C PHE A 25 27.82 -32.31 18.33
N LYS A 26 28.05 -31.18 18.97
CA LYS A 26 27.69 -30.95 20.36
C LYS A 26 26.42 -30.09 20.42
N VAL A 27 25.40 -30.57 21.13
CA VAL A 27 24.19 -29.81 21.37
C VAL A 27 24.49 -28.63 22.32
N THR A 28 24.48 -27.42 21.81
CA THR A 28 24.76 -26.21 22.61
C THR A 28 23.49 -25.54 23.14
N ARG A 29 22.35 -25.79 22.49
CA ARG A 29 21.05 -25.28 22.89
C ARG A 29 19.96 -26.28 22.51
N ALA A 30 19.02 -26.49 23.41
CA ALA A 30 17.83 -27.27 23.17
C ALA A 30 16.62 -26.46 23.63
N ASP A 31 15.77 -26.08 22.70
CA ASP A 31 14.50 -25.40 23.01
C ASP A 31 13.41 -26.43 23.35
N LYS A 32 12.35 -25.95 24.03
CA LYS A 32 11.21 -26.81 24.32
C LYS A 32 10.57 -27.28 22.99
N PRO A 33 10.12 -28.53 22.91
CA PRO A 33 9.45 -29.03 21.71
C PRO A 33 8.22 -28.18 21.41
N ALA A 34 8.16 -27.63 20.19
CA ALA A 34 7.00 -26.93 19.70
C ALA A 34 5.98 -27.94 19.14
N LYS A 35 4.70 -27.71 19.40
CA LYS A 35 3.64 -28.46 18.74
C LYS A 35 3.49 -27.97 17.32
N TYR A 36 3.64 -28.87 16.37
CA TYR A 36 3.37 -28.60 14.95
C TYR A 36 2.01 -29.21 14.61
N ALA A 37 1.19 -28.46 13.90
CA ALA A 37 -0.01 -28.96 13.27
C ALA A 37 0.20 -29.04 11.76
N LEU A 38 -0.04 -30.18 11.16
CA LEU A 38 -0.10 -30.32 9.72
C LEU A 38 -1.49 -29.91 9.26
N LEU A 39 -1.58 -28.81 8.50
CA LEU A 39 -2.84 -28.29 7.98
C LEU A 39 -2.96 -28.66 6.51
N GLY A 40 -3.99 -29.40 6.17
CA GLY A 40 -4.44 -29.54 4.78
C GLY A 40 -5.40 -28.38 4.45
N THR A 41 -5.05 -27.58 3.45
CA THR A 41 -5.91 -26.50 2.95
C THR A 41 -6.48 -26.88 1.60
N VAL A 42 -7.79 -26.70 1.44
CA VAL A 42 -8.46 -26.80 0.14
C VAL A 42 -8.98 -25.41 -0.20
N ASN A 43 -8.45 -24.83 -1.27
CA ASN A 43 -8.88 -23.52 -1.77
C ASN A 43 -9.72 -23.74 -3.02
N VAL A 44 -10.93 -23.21 -3.01
CA VAL A 44 -11.81 -23.16 -4.18
C VAL A 44 -12.02 -21.71 -4.56
N SER A 45 -11.58 -21.34 -5.76
CA SER A 45 -11.80 -19.98 -6.30
C SER A 45 -13.27 -19.81 -6.64
N ILE A 46 -13.88 -18.73 -6.12
CA ILE A 46 -15.24 -18.32 -6.51
C ILE A 46 -15.09 -17.32 -7.63
N GLU A 47 -15.49 -17.73 -8.84
CA GLU A 47 -15.48 -16.86 -10.01
C GLU A 47 -16.90 -16.56 -10.47
N PRO A 48 -17.16 -15.32 -10.98
CA PRO A 48 -18.46 -15.01 -11.53
C PRO A 48 -18.73 -15.82 -12.80
N SER A 49 -19.97 -16.24 -12.98
CA SER A 49 -20.39 -16.95 -14.19
C SER A 49 -20.25 -16.09 -15.43
N SER A 50 -20.17 -16.72 -16.60
CA SER A 50 -20.15 -16.00 -17.89
C SER A 50 -21.42 -15.14 -18.08
N ALA A 51 -22.54 -15.57 -17.54
CA ALA A 51 -23.79 -14.80 -17.59
C ALA A 51 -23.65 -13.53 -16.71
N THR A 52 -23.11 -13.65 -15.50
CA THR A 52 -22.86 -12.52 -14.62
C THR A 52 -21.89 -11.51 -15.25
N ARG A 53 -20.78 -11.99 -15.82
CA ARG A 53 -19.79 -11.13 -16.50
C ARG A 53 -20.44 -10.36 -17.66
N ARG A 54 -21.23 -11.03 -18.49
CA ARG A 54 -21.95 -10.36 -19.60
C ARG A 54 -22.94 -9.31 -19.11
N ASN A 55 -23.67 -9.62 -18.04
CA ASN A 55 -24.63 -8.67 -17.48
C ASN A 55 -23.95 -7.41 -16.95
N VAL A 56 -22.87 -7.56 -16.18
CA VAL A 56 -22.09 -6.41 -15.66
C VAL A 56 -21.45 -5.61 -16.80
N HIS A 57 -20.93 -6.29 -17.84
CA HIS A 57 -20.40 -5.62 -19.02
C HIS A 57 -21.49 -4.82 -19.77
N ASN A 58 -22.70 -5.36 -19.92
CA ASN A 58 -23.81 -4.63 -20.52
C ASN A 58 -24.18 -3.38 -19.72
N VAL A 59 -24.22 -3.47 -18.40
CA VAL A 59 -24.44 -2.29 -17.52
C VAL A 59 -23.34 -1.24 -17.74
N ALA A 60 -22.08 -1.66 -17.79
CA ALA A 60 -20.97 -0.75 -18.08
C ALA A 60 -21.07 -0.14 -19.49
N SER A 61 -21.57 -0.88 -20.48
CA SER A 61 -21.76 -0.40 -21.85
C SER A 61 -22.87 0.66 -21.94
N ILE A 62 -23.99 0.45 -21.26
CA ILE A 62 -25.06 1.44 -21.17
C ILE A 62 -24.55 2.69 -20.47
N PHE A 63 -23.86 2.50 -19.34
CA PHE A 63 -23.25 3.59 -18.59
C PHE A 63 -22.28 4.43 -19.43
N SER A 64 -21.43 3.80 -20.26
CA SER A 64 -20.47 4.51 -21.11
C SER A 64 -21.13 5.35 -22.21
N VAL A 65 -22.36 5.03 -22.59
CA VAL A 65 -23.15 5.84 -23.53
C VAL A 65 -23.85 6.99 -22.80
N ASP A 66 -24.55 6.68 -21.72
CA ASP A 66 -25.40 7.63 -21.00
C ASP A 66 -24.57 8.65 -20.19
N GLY A 67 -23.40 8.25 -19.68
CA GLY A 67 -22.52 9.09 -18.91
C GLY A 67 -21.65 10.06 -19.72
N LYS A 68 -21.74 10.04 -21.04
CA LYS A 68 -20.92 10.86 -21.92
C LYS A 68 -21.36 12.33 -21.94
N GLY A 69 -20.40 13.23 -22.06
CA GLY A 69 -20.59 14.65 -22.36
C GLY A 69 -20.55 15.60 -21.16
N SER A 70 -20.93 15.17 -19.96
CA SER A 70 -20.83 16.02 -18.77
C SER A 70 -20.77 15.20 -17.49
N ILE A 71 -20.27 15.85 -16.41
CA ILE A 71 -20.25 15.24 -15.06
C ILE A 71 -21.67 14.97 -14.54
N ASP A 72 -22.65 15.78 -14.93
CA ASP A 72 -24.04 15.58 -14.53
C ASP A 72 -24.63 14.33 -15.20
N ASN A 73 -24.32 14.10 -16.48
CA ASN A 73 -24.69 12.87 -17.18
C ASN A 73 -24.02 11.66 -16.53
N PHE A 74 -22.74 11.77 -16.20
CA PHE A 74 -22.01 10.72 -15.51
C PHE A 74 -22.66 10.34 -14.18
N ASN A 75 -23.00 11.32 -13.36
CA ASN A 75 -23.66 11.10 -12.07
C ASN A 75 -25.07 10.53 -12.22
N THR A 76 -25.81 11.00 -13.23
CA THR A 76 -27.15 10.48 -13.55
C THR A 76 -27.08 9.02 -13.97
N ALA A 77 -26.15 8.67 -14.86
CA ALA A 77 -25.91 7.30 -15.31
C ALA A 77 -25.45 6.40 -14.14
N ALA A 78 -24.62 6.92 -13.23
CA ALA A 78 -24.18 6.21 -12.04
C ALA A 78 -25.35 5.88 -11.10
N THR A 79 -26.25 6.84 -10.91
CA THR A 79 -27.48 6.63 -10.12
C THR A 79 -28.38 5.59 -10.76
N ALA A 80 -28.59 5.65 -12.09
CA ALA A 80 -29.39 4.68 -12.83
C ALA A 80 -28.81 3.26 -12.78
N ALA A 81 -27.47 3.15 -12.81
CA ALA A 81 -26.74 1.89 -12.67
C ALA A 81 -26.63 1.39 -11.21
N ALA A 82 -27.12 2.15 -10.23
CA ALA A 82 -26.97 1.90 -8.79
C ALA A 82 -25.50 1.76 -8.36
N VAL A 83 -24.60 2.55 -8.95
CA VAL A 83 -23.17 2.57 -8.67
C VAL A 83 -22.80 3.92 -8.03
N THR A 84 -21.95 3.89 -7.00
CA THR A 84 -21.45 5.11 -6.40
C THR A 84 -20.09 5.47 -7.01
N PRO A 85 -19.97 6.62 -7.68
CA PRO A 85 -18.69 7.11 -8.19
C PRO A 85 -17.66 7.30 -7.09
N ARG A 86 -16.40 7.05 -7.42
CA ARG A 86 -15.26 7.31 -6.52
C ARG A 86 -14.34 8.33 -7.17
N VAL A 87 -13.90 9.28 -6.39
CA VAL A 87 -12.89 10.24 -6.82
C VAL A 87 -11.50 9.69 -6.47
N ALA A 88 -10.61 9.71 -7.43
CA ALA A 88 -9.21 9.37 -7.25
C ALA A 88 -8.33 10.46 -7.86
N ARG A 89 -7.25 10.83 -7.17
CA ARG A 89 -6.23 11.74 -7.71
C ARG A 89 -5.13 10.91 -8.33
N VAL A 90 -4.74 11.25 -9.56
CA VAL A 90 -3.65 10.63 -10.30
C VAL A 90 -2.61 11.71 -10.57
N MET A 91 -1.41 11.55 -10.02
CA MET A 91 -0.31 12.51 -10.20
C MET A 91 0.56 12.11 -11.40
N GLN A 92 1.26 13.09 -11.94
CA GLN A 92 2.22 12.84 -13.02
C GLN A 92 3.27 11.80 -12.57
N GLY A 93 3.37 10.70 -13.33
CA GLY A 93 4.26 9.59 -13.01
C GLY A 93 3.61 8.42 -12.26
N ASP A 94 2.37 8.57 -11.78
CA ASP A 94 1.62 7.45 -11.21
C ASP A 94 1.36 6.40 -12.28
N ARG A 95 1.59 5.15 -11.91
CA ARG A 95 1.36 4.00 -12.80
C ARG A 95 0.06 3.27 -12.52
N THR A 96 -0.58 3.58 -11.42
CA THR A 96 -1.83 2.95 -10.95
C THR A 96 -2.72 3.99 -10.30
N VAL A 97 -4.02 3.72 -10.30
CA VAL A 97 -5.02 4.55 -9.63
C VAL A 97 -5.30 3.98 -8.25
N SER A 98 -5.26 4.84 -7.24
CA SER A 98 -5.49 4.43 -5.85
C SER A 98 -6.86 3.76 -5.68
N GLY A 99 -6.89 2.61 -5.04
CA GLY A 99 -8.10 1.82 -4.80
C GLY A 99 -8.56 0.93 -5.96
N LEU A 100 -7.81 0.90 -7.07
CA LEU A 100 -8.05 -0.02 -8.19
C LEU A 100 -6.86 -0.96 -8.39
N LEU A 101 -7.14 -2.27 -8.43
CA LEU A 101 -6.12 -3.27 -8.79
C LEU A 101 -5.89 -3.23 -10.30
N ASP A 102 -4.65 -3.51 -10.73
CA ASP A 102 -4.24 -3.62 -12.14
C ASP A 102 -4.64 -2.43 -13.03
N SER A 103 -4.72 -1.23 -12.44
CA SER A 103 -5.27 -0.02 -13.07
C SER A 103 -4.26 0.77 -13.93
N ARG A 104 -3.22 0.11 -14.45
CA ARG A 104 -2.19 0.77 -15.25
C ARG A 104 -2.73 1.41 -16.54
N GLU A 105 -3.69 0.76 -17.17
CA GLU A 105 -4.33 1.28 -18.40
C GLU A 105 -5.17 2.52 -18.07
N VAL A 106 -5.89 2.51 -16.95
CA VAL A 106 -6.66 3.65 -16.47
C VAL A 106 -5.75 4.85 -16.20
N ALA A 107 -4.65 4.64 -15.46
CA ALA A 107 -3.69 5.71 -15.17
C ALA A 107 -3.07 6.30 -16.46
N ARG A 108 -2.70 5.43 -17.42
CA ARG A 108 -2.17 5.89 -18.70
C ARG A 108 -3.19 6.72 -19.48
N TRP A 109 -4.43 6.29 -19.51
CA TRP A 109 -5.51 7.03 -20.17
C TRP A 109 -5.72 8.39 -19.52
N THR A 110 -5.75 8.47 -18.18
CA THR A 110 -5.94 9.72 -17.44
C THR A 110 -4.89 10.77 -17.79
N HIS A 111 -3.62 10.36 -18.01
CA HIS A 111 -2.55 11.30 -18.39
C HIS A 111 -2.66 11.88 -19.81
N GLY A 112 -3.52 11.34 -20.65
CA GLY A 112 -3.72 11.83 -22.01
C GLY A 112 -5.12 12.36 -22.29
N ALA A 113 -6.01 12.33 -21.30
CA ALA A 113 -7.39 12.75 -21.42
C ALA A 113 -7.59 14.19 -20.92
N GLU A 114 -8.55 14.89 -21.49
CA GLU A 114 -8.92 16.26 -21.10
C GLU A 114 -10.09 16.25 -20.08
N VAL A 115 -10.30 17.38 -19.43
CA VAL A 115 -11.43 17.55 -18.48
C VAL A 115 -12.76 17.37 -19.22
N GLY A 116 -13.59 16.46 -18.72
CA GLY A 116 -14.86 16.07 -19.33
C GLY A 116 -14.79 14.83 -20.20
N ASP A 117 -13.60 14.32 -20.50
CA ASP A 117 -13.44 13.09 -21.25
C ASP A 117 -13.92 11.88 -20.44
N LEU A 118 -14.64 10.99 -21.13
CA LEU A 118 -15.08 9.69 -20.62
C LEU A 118 -14.26 8.59 -21.29
N SER A 119 -13.72 7.68 -20.48
CA SER A 119 -12.92 6.56 -20.96
C SER A 119 -13.74 5.49 -21.66
N GLU A 120 -13.05 4.60 -22.37
CA GLU A 120 -13.56 3.29 -22.70
C GLU A 120 -13.78 2.43 -21.44
N ILE A 121 -14.40 1.26 -21.62
CA ILE A 121 -14.59 0.31 -20.52
C ILE A 121 -13.29 -0.47 -20.31
N PHE A 122 -12.65 -0.23 -19.18
CA PHE A 122 -11.48 -1.02 -18.78
C PHE A 122 -11.91 -2.30 -18.09
N ASN A 123 -11.31 -3.42 -18.49
CA ASN A 123 -11.50 -4.71 -17.84
C ASN A 123 -10.29 -5.01 -16.94
N LEU A 124 -10.45 -4.85 -15.64
CA LEU A 124 -9.40 -5.08 -14.64
C LEU A 124 -9.44 -6.49 -14.04
N GLY A 125 -10.09 -7.44 -14.72
CA GLY A 125 -10.20 -8.83 -14.28
C GLY A 125 -11.34 -9.06 -13.29
N ASN A 126 -11.37 -8.31 -12.20
CA ASN A 126 -12.40 -8.40 -11.17
C ASN A 126 -13.46 -7.28 -11.24
N ALA A 127 -13.26 -6.29 -12.09
CA ALA A 127 -14.17 -5.15 -12.26
C ALA A 127 -14.11 -4.57 -13.68
N TYR A 128 -15.23 -4.04 -14.14
CA TYR A 128 -15.27 -3.11 -15.27
C TYR A 128 -15.25 -1.70 -14.74
N VAL A 129 -14.41 -0.85 -15.30
CA VAL A 129 -14.21 0.54 -14.85
C VAL A 129 -14.44 1.48 -16.04
N VAL A 130 -15.22 2.52 -15.80
CA VAL A 130 -15.37 3.68 -16.68
C VAL A 130 -14.94 4.89 -15.87
N ALA A 131 -14.02 5.68 -16.39
CA ALA A 131 -13.47 6.85 -15.71
C ALA A 131 -13.81 8.13 -16.49
N MET A 132 -13.98 9.23 -15.76
CA MET A 132 -14.11 10.58 -16.31
C MET A 132 -13.11 11.49 -15.64
N VAL A 133 -12.44 12.35 -16.43
CA VAL A 133 -11.60 13.42 -15.88
C VAL A 133 -12.50 14.57 -15.47
N THR A 134 -12.53 14.89 -14.19
CA THR A 134 -13.40 15.94 -13.65
C THR A 134 -12.67 17.25 -13.43
N GLU A 135 -11.36 17.18 -13.18
CA GLU A 135 -10.52 18.34 -12.89
C GLU A 135 -9.08 18.03 -13.29
N GLU A 136 -8.38 19.03 -13.78
CA GLU A 136 -6.94 18.99 -14.03
C GLU A 136 -6.29 20.11 -13.23
N ASP A 137 -5.34 19.75 -12.37
CA ASP A 137 -4.59 20.71 -11.56
C ASP A 137 -3.18 20.84 -12.12
N ASN A 138 -2.97 21.92 -12.87
CA ASN A 138 -1.68 22.30 -13.45
C ASN A 138 -0.92 23.29 -12.58
N SER A 139 -1.31 23.46 -11.30
CA SER A 139 -0.61 24.36 -10.40
C SER A 139 0.80 23.84 -10.10
N GLU A 140 1.79 24.70 -10.24
CA GLU A 140 3.20 24.40 -9.93
C GLU A 140 3.38 24.11 -8.42
N PHE A 141 2.51 24.63 -7.58
CA PHE A 141 2.58 24.53 -6.13
C PHE A 141 1.26 24.06 -5.52
N VAL A 142 1.36 23.15 -4.57
CA VAL A 142 0.19 22.75 -3.77
C VAL A 142 -0.29 23.92 -2.91
N PRO A 143 -1.59 24.26 -2.90
CA PRO A 143 -2.12 25.31 -2.06
C PRO A 143 -1.73 25.17 -0.60
N VAL A 144 -1.34 26.28 0.04
CA VAL A 144 -0.91 26.29 1.46
C VAL A 144 -1.98 25.68 2.37
N ALA A 145 -3.25 25.86 2.06
CA ALA A 145 -4.36 25.32 2.83
C ALA A 145 -4.32 23.78 2.93
N GLU A 146 -3.95 23.10 1.86
CA GLU A 146 -3.84 21.63 1.85
C GLU A 146 -2.62 21.12 2.63
N LYS A 147 -1.56 21.93 2.72
CA LYS A 147 -0.29 21.60 3.39
C LYS A 147 -0.11 22.27 4.75
N GLN A 148 -1.12 22.99 5.22
CA GLN A 148 -1.06 23.78 6.46
C GLN A 148 -0.59 22.97 7.66
N TYR A 149 -1.06 21.73 7.80
CA TYR A 149 -0.67 20.86 8.92
C TYR A 149 0.81 20.48 8.83
N GLU A 150 1.28 20.08 7.65
CA GLU A 150 2.68 19.71 7.43
C GLU A 150 3.62 20.90 7.67
N ILE A 151 3.28 22.06 7.09
CA ILE A 151 4.01 23.31 7.24
C ILE A 151 4.08 23.72 8.72
N SER A 152 2.94 23.71 9.41
CA SER A 152 2.87 24.05 10.84
C SER A 152 3.75 23.15 11.70
N ARG A 153 3.81 21.87 11.38
CA ARG A 153 4.66 20.87 12.09
C ARG A 153 6.14 21.15 11.89
N VAL A 154 6.55 21.48 10.68
CA VAL A 154 7.93 21.82 10.35
C VAL A 154 8.33 23.11 11.06
N LEU A 155 7.53 24.16 10.93
CA LEU A 155 7.79 25.45 11.57
C LEU A 155 7.81 25.34 13.11
N ALA A 156 6.93 24.55 13.70
CA ALA A 156 6.93 24.32 15.15
C ALA A 156 8.20 23.58 15.61
N ARG A 157 8.66 22.62 14.82
CA ARG A 157 9.93 21.92 15.10
C ARG A 157 11.11 22.88 15.01
N ASP A 158 11.17 23.70 13.99
CA ASP A 158 12.27 24.62 13.77
C ASP A 158 12.30 25.72 14.85
N LYS A 159 11.13 26.25 15.24
CA LYS A 159 11.02 27.17 16.39
C LYS A 159 11.46 26.52 17.70
N LYS A 160 11.06 25.28 17.95
CA LYS A 160 11.53 24.53 19.15
C LYS A 160 13.05 24.35 19.13
N PHE A 161 13.61 24.04 17.96
CA PHE A 161 15.05 23.91 17.80
C PHE A 161 15.77 25.22 18.12
N GLU A 162 15.32 26.35 17.59
CA GLU A 162 15.92 27.65 17.89
C GLU A 162 15.81 28.03 19.38
N ILE A 163 14.67 27.74 20.03
CA ILE A 163 14.51 27.94 21.48
C ILE A 163 15.47 27.06 22.27
N LEU A 164 15.60 25.79 21.90
CA LEU A 164 16.55 24.89 22.58
C LEU A 164 18.00 25.35 22.35
N LYS A 165 18.34 25.70 21.12
CA LYS A 165 19.67 26.20 20.77
C LYS A 165 20.04 27.46 21.57
N SER A 166 19.06 28.37 21.74
CA SER A 166 19.30 29.58 22.55
C SER A 166 19.49 29.29 24.06
N LYS A 167 18.97 28.16 24.55
CA LYS A 167 19.15 27.71 25.95
C LYS A 167 20.43 26.91 26.14
N LEU A 168 20.99 26.35 25.08
CA LEU A 168 22.26 25.60 25.10
C LEU A 168 23.43 26.58 25.02
N ALA A 169 23.64 27.37 26.09
CA ALA A 169 24.78 28.25 26.22
C ALA A 169 25.90 27.51 26.94
N GLY A 170 27.05 27.40 26.30
CA GLY A 170 28.25 26.75 26.84
C GLY A 170 29.26 26.45 25.75
N ALA A 171 30.54 26.42 26.07
CA ALA A 171 31.59 26.10 25.12
C ALA A 171 31.85 24.58 25.03
N THR A 172 31.52 23.83 26.08
CA THR A 172 31.70 22.38 26.16
C THR A 172 30.37 21.65 26.43
N ILE A 173 30.32 20.35 26.13
CA ILE A 173 29.14 19.51 26.38
C ILE A 173 28.83 19.44 27.87
N GLU A 174 29.87 19.38 28.71
CA GLU A 174 29.77 19.32 30.17
C GLU A 174 29.16 20.61 30.77
N GLU A 175 29.56 21.77 30.26
CA GLU A 175 28.97 23.05 30.65
C GLU A 175 27.50 23.14 30.27
N ILE A 176 27.13 22.69 29.05
CA ILE A 176 25.76 22.66 28.57
C ILE A 176 24.92 21.70 29.42
N ALA A 177 25.43 20.51 29.73
CA ALA A 177 24.74 19.51 30.54
C ALA A 177 24.48 20.05 31.95
N SER A 178 25.49 20.61 32.58
CA SER A 178 25.40 21.19 33.91
C SER A 178 24.40 22.36 33.98
N ALA A 179 24.42 23.25 32.99
CA ALA A 179 23.53 24.41 32.92
C ALA A 179 22.04 24.00 32.73
N ASN A 180 21.77 22.82 32.11
CA ASN A 180 20.43 22.32 31.87
C ASN A 180 20.00 21.20 32.83
N GLY A 181 20.82 20.84 33.84
CA GLY A 181 20.50 19.82 34.84
C GLY A 181 20.33 18.41 34.26
N VAL A 182 21.08 18.08 33.20
CA VAL A 182 21.16 16.75 32.59
C VAL A 182 22.57 16.21 32.75
N GLU A 183 22.68 14.90 33.02
CA GLU A 183 23.93 14.16 33.10
C GLU A 183 24.33 13.57 31.75
#